data_e4ae757821ad9ec4e234e4e4e4449edf
#
_entry.id   e4ae757821ad9ec4e234e4e4e4449edf
#
_cell.length_a   1.000
_cell.length_b   1.000
_cell.length_c   1.000
_cell.angle_alpha   90.00
_cell.angle_beta   90.00
_cell.angle_gamma   90.00
#
_symmetry.space_group_name_H-M   'P 1'
#
loop_
_entity.id
_entity.type
_entity.pdbx_description
1 polymer ?
#
loop_
_entity_poly.entity_id
_entity_poly.type
_entity_poly.pdbx_seq_one_letter_code
_entity_poly.pdbx_strand_id
1 'polypeptide(L)'
;MFVKKIETENIKHPFEMLRALKGESAFLLESLSHDQKNGKYSYFGKGPFRELYLEDDKAFEKVNGVTKEISKTYFEEIQSVVGTKKDENYPFDFNGGLIGYFSYDFIRNFENIGTRKEKLSPSKDSHLFYVDTFFVCDHEKNELFFVSEEECDVPIFTTNRPLEKIIENEEMKINTTYSKEEFEEMVVKAKKHIEIGDSFQIVLSQSFLINTKRSSEELYETLRQKNPSPYMYFLDFGNYQILGSSPESLVKVKDGLVYTNPIAGTRRRGGNSEEDTLLATELLNDEKERAEHYMLVDLGRNDIGAVSKRGTVKVEKFSEIEYFPHVIHLVSEVVGELEKHSLDALKMCLPAGTVSGAPKIRAMQIINRLEKYERGFYGGAVGYFSRNGNIDCALTIRTMMKKDEKIYIQTGAGIVTDSVPEKEYEETLHKAKGLFEVFV
;
A
#
# COMPACT_ATOMS: atom_id res chain seq x y z
N MET A 1 17.70 -8.57 19.82
CA MET A 1 17.97 -7.34 19.00
C MET A 1 18.78 -6.36 19.82
N PHE A 2 19.79 -5.77 19.22
CA PHE A 2 20.51 -4.63 19.77
C PHE A 2 19.75 -3.34 19.44
N VAL A 3 19.49 -2.50 20.45
CA VAL A 3 18.77 -1.23 20.29
C VAL A 3 19.62 -0.14 20.93
N LYS A 4 20.01 0.86 20.14
CA LYS A 4 20.82 1.99 20.60
C LYS A 4 20.11 3.30 20.29
N LYS A 5 19.83 4.08 21.33
CA LYS A 5 19.35 5.45 21.16
C LYS A 5 20.46 6.32 20.58
N ILE A 6 20.11 7.12 19.56
CA ILE A 6 21.03 8.04 18.91
C ILE A 6 20.78 9.45 19.47
N GLU A 7 21.79 10.03 20.04
CA GLU A 7 21.74 11.43 20.47
C GLU A 7 21.85 12.34 19.25
N THR A 8 20.83 13.10 18.99
CA THR A 8 20.81 14.12 17.94
C THR A 8 20.22 15.39 18.53
N GLU A 9 20.85 16.53 18.27
CA GLU A 9 20.36 17.84 18.75
C GLU A 9 19.00 18.21 18.08
N ASN A 10 18.75 17.70 16.87
CA ASN A 10 17.50 17.85 16.16
C ASN A 10 17.26 16.58 15.33
N ILE A 11 16.16 15.87 15.58
CA ILE A 11 15.73 14.78 14.71
C ILE A 11 15.26 15.43 13.41
N LYS A 12 16.10 15.29 12.38
CA LYS A 12 15.72 15.62 11.02
C LYS A 12 14.60 14.67 10.57
N HIS A 13 13.90 15.10 9.56
CA HIS A 13 12.83 14.28 8.96
C HIS A 13 13.38 12.90 8.53
N PRO A 14 12.68 11.76 8.74
CA PRO A 14 13.15 10.42 8.40
C PRO A 14 13.68 10.30 6.97
N PHE A 15 13.02 10.95 6.00
CA PHE A 15 13.46 10.93 4.62
C PHE A 15 14.80 11.68 4.40
N GLU A 16 15.02 12.80 5.07
CA GLU A 16 16.31 13.49 5.01
C GLU A 16 17.42 12.64 5.64
N MET A 17 17.13 11.95 6.74
CA MET A 17 18.07 11.02 7.36
C MET A 17 18.38 9.84 6.45
N LEU A 18 17.36 9.24 5.82
CA LEU A 18 17.56 8.18 4.82
C LEU A 18 18.51 8.64 3.72
N ARG A 19 18.31 9.84 3.17
CA ARG A 19 19.17 10.39 2.12
C ARG A 19 20.62 10.61 2.58
N ALA A 20 20.83 10.85 3.88
CA ALA A 20 22.17 11.01 4.46
C ALA A 20 22.94 9.69 4.66
N LEU A 21 22.26 8.53 4.55
CA LEU A 21 22.90 7.22 4.62
C LEU A 21 23.51 6.85 3.25
N LYS A 22 24.55 6.01 3.26
CA LYS A 22 25.14 5.41 2.07
C LYS A 22 24.50 4.06 1.80
N GLY A 23 24.29 3.70 0.54
CA GLY A 23 23.75 2.41 0.11
C GLY A 23 23.15 2.48 -1.30
N GLU A 24 23.00 1.31 -1.92
CA GLU A 24 22.50 1.16 -3.30
C GLU A 24 20.99 0.88 -3.35
N SER A 25 20.42 0.43 -2.25
CA SER A 25 18.99 0.19 -2.07
C SER A 25 18.51 0.87 -0.79
N ALA A 26 17.22 1.21 -0.72
CA ALA A 26 16.69 1.95 0.40
C ALA A 26 15.22 1.59 0.68
N PHE A 27 14.83 1.72 1.94
CA PHE A 27 13.43 1.72 2.31
C PHE A 27 13.13 2.82 3.33
N LEU A 28 11.93 3.36 3.25
CA LEU A 28 11.29 4.20 4.25
C LEU A 28 9.82 3.82 4.32
N LEU A 29 9.35 3.56 5.53
CA LEU A 29 7.94 3.46 5.88
C LEU A 29 7.66 4.52 6.93
N GLU A 30 6.80 5.48 6.63
CA GLU A 30 6.46 6.56 7.55
C GLU A 30 4.96 6.86 7.54
N SER A 31 4.47 7.51 8.58
CA SER A 31 3.10 7.98 8.67
C SER A 31 3.10 9.48 8.87
N LEU A 32 2.35 10.19 8.04
CA LEU A 32 2.20 11.64 8.10
C LEU A 32 0.76 12.06 8.42
N SER A 33 -0.02 11.22 9.09
CA SER A 33 -1.34 11.62 9.55
C SER A 33 -1.23 12.56 10.74
N HIS A 34 -2.09 13.59 10.77
CA HIS A 34 -2.22 14.49 11.92
C HIS A 34 -2.79 13.80 13.17
N ASP A 35 -3.30 12.57 13.02
CA ASP A 35 -3.81 11.76 14.11
C ASP A 35 -2.69 10.88 14.68
N GLN A 36 -2.22 11.22 15.88
CA GLN A 36 -1.16 10.51 16.63
C GLN A 36 -1.42 9.00 16.86
N LYS A 37 -2.63 8.51 16.55
CA LYS A 37 -3.01 7.09 16.74
C LYS A 37 -2.44 6.15 15.68
N ASN A 38 -2.12 6.62 14.46
CA ASN A 38 -1.74 5.77 13.33
C ASN A 38 -0.29 5.90 12.87
N GLY A 39 0.54 6.74 13.50
CA GLY A 39 1.87 7.04 13.01
C GLY A 39 2.93 7.16 14.08
N LYS A 40 2.97 6.21 15.03
CA LYS A 40 3.93 6.28 16.14
C LYS A 40 5.38 6.17 15.68
N TYR A 41 5.65 5.30 14.73
CA TYR A 41 7.01 4.99 14.28
C TYR A 41 7.19 5.20 12.79
N SER A 42 8.38 5.65 12.40
CA SER A 42 8.90 5.51 11.05
C SER A 42 10.11 4.58 11.06
N TYR A 43 10.21 3.74 10.04
CA TYR A 43 11.30 2.78 9.86
C TYR A 43 12.04 3.10 8.57
N PHE A 44 13.37 3.18 8.61
CA PHE A 44 14.15 3.44 7.42
C PHE A 44 15.54 2.80 7.46
N GLY A 45 16.09 2.53 6.29
CA GLY A 45 17.43 1.98 6.15
C GLY A 45 17.94 2.01 4.71
N LYS A 46 19.26 1.89 4.56
CA LYS A 46 19.93 1.71 3.26
C LYS A 46 20.77 0.44 3.26
N GLY A 47 20.71 -0.29 2.13
CA GLY A 47 21.45 -1.52 1.89
C GLY A 47 22.88 -1.32 1.38
N PRO A 48 23.55 -2.43 1.07
CA PRO A 48 22.96 -3.55 0.35
C PRO A 48 22.11 -4.46 1.24
N PHE A 49 20.89 -4.79 0.80
CA PHE A 49 20.03 -5.78 1.46
C PHE A 49 20.08 -7.12 0.72
N ARG A 50 19.90 -8.21 1.44
CA ARG A 50 19.45 -9.46 0.85
C ARG A 50 18.03 -9.25 0.33
N GLU A 51 17.75 -9.62 -0.91
CA GLU A 51 16.45 -9.44 -1.54
C GLU A 51 15.80 -10.78 -1.82
N LEU A 52 14.49 -10.87 -1.65
CA LEU A 52 13.67 -12.02 -2.03
C LEU A 52 12.59 -11.53 -2.98
N TYR A 53 12.46 -12.14 -4.16
CA TYR A 53 11.42 -11.74 -5.10
C TYR A 53 10.81 -12.90 -5.88
N LEU A 54 9.55 -12.71 -6.29
CA LEU A 54 8.82 -13.60 -7.17
C LEU A 54 8.60 -12.93 -8.52
N GLU A 55 8.96 -13.61 -9.58
CA GLU A 55 8.80 -13.14 -10.96
C GLU A 55 8.48 -14.32 -11.86
N ASP A 56 7.36 -14.24 -12.60
CA ASP A 56 6.91 -15.28 -13.53
C ASP A 56 6.88 -16.69 -12.90
N ASP A 57 6.25 -16.76 -11.71
CA ASP A 57 6.08 -17.97 -10.89
C ASP A 57 7.39 -18.61 -10.37
N LYS A 58 8.52 -17.90 -10.50
CA LYS A 58 9.83 -18.34 -9.99
C LYS A 58 10.27 -17.46 -8.84
N ALA A 59 10.75 -18.09 -7.79
CA ALA A 59 11.28 -17.43 -6.61
C ALA A 59 12.81 -17.26 -6.71
N PHE A 60 13.27 -16.05 -6.39
CA PHE A 60 14.68 -15.68 -6.48
C PHE A 60 15.14 -15.03 -5.18
N GLU A 61 16.39 -15.28 -4.85
CA GLU A 61 17.14 -14.60 -3.81
C GLU A 61 18.30 -13.84 -4.45
N LYS A 62 18.52 -12.59 -4.03
CA LYS A 62 19.68 -11.79 -4.45
C LYS A 62 20.48 -11.37 -3.21
N VAL A 63 21.77 -11.73 -3.21
CA VAL A 63 22.73 -11.40 -2.14
C VAL A 63 23.98 -10.82 -2.77
N ASN A 64 24.40 -9.63 -2.36
CA ASN A 64 25.58 -8.93 -2.88
C ASN A 64 25.62 -8.88 -4.43
N GLY A 65 24.47 -8.59 -5.03
CA GLY A 65 24.34 -8.49 -6.50
C GLY A 65 24.23 -9.84 -7.24
N VAL A 66 24.42 -10.98 -6.55
CA VAL A 66 24.27 -12.32 -7.15
C VAL A 66 22.86 -12.85 -6.94
N THR A 67 22.19 -13.16 -8.04
CA THR A 67 20.84 -13.74 -8.04
C THR A 67 20.88 -15.25 -8.18
N LYS A 68 20.07 -15.95 -7.38
CA LYS A 68 19.86 -17.39 -7.44
C LYS A 68 18.37 -17.71 -7.41
N GLU A 69 17.91 -18.65 -8.24
CA GLU A 69 16.59 -19.25 -8.12
C GLU A 69 16.57 -20.14 -6.88
N ILE A 70 15.54 -20.04 -6.03
CA ILE A 70 15.39 -20.84 -4.83
C ILE A 70 14.46 -22.02 -5.07
N SER A 71 14.79 -23.17 -4.47
CA SER A 71 14.04 -24.42 -4.66
C SER A 71 12.81 -24.58 -3.78
N LYS A 72 12.69 -23.77 -2.71
CA LYS A 72 11.51 -23.71 -1.85
C LYS A 72 10.41 -22.91 -2.51
N THR A 73 9.16 -23.15 -2.11
CA THR A 73 8.10 -22.25 -2.49
C THR A 73 8.37 -20.84 -1.90
N TYR A 74 8.04 -19.81 -2.65
CA TYR A 74 8.26 -18.43 -2.23
C TYR A 74 7.61 -18.13 -0.88
N PHE A 75 6.39 -18.66 -0.66
CA PHE A 75 5.64 -18.43 0.57
C PHE A 75 6.28 -19.13 1.78
N GLU A 76 6.81 -20.33 1.62
CA GLU A 76 7.56 -21.03 2.68
C GLU A 76 8.83 -20.29 3.09
N GLU A 77 9.52 -19.65 2.13
CA GLU A 77 10.70 -18.85 2.46
C GLU A 77 10.31 -17.62 3.31
N ILE A 78 9.23 -16.92 2.95
CA ILE A 78 8.72 -15.79 3.75
C ILE A 78 8.29 -16.28 5.14
N GLN A 79 7.59 -17.41 5.24
CA GLN A 79 7.17 -17.99 6.51
C GLN A 79 8.36 -18.38 7.41
N SER A 80 9.50 -18.72 6.82
CA SER A 80 10.70 -19.04 7.57
C SER A 80 11.33 -17.84 8.30
N VAL A 81 10.88 -16.63 7.98
CA VAL A 81 11.36 -15.35 8.56
C VAL A 81 10.32 -14.75 9.51
N VAL A 82 9.06 -14.71 9.09
CA VAL A 82 7.98 -14.02 9.80
C VAL A 82 7.46 -14.87 10.97
N GLY A 83 7.32 -14.29 12.16
CA GLY A 83 6.80 -14.97 13.33
C GLY A 83 7.78 -15.92 14.02
N THR A 84 9.07 -15.86 13.69
CA THR A 84 10.09 -16.80 14.20
C THR A 84 10.75 -16.36 15.50
N LYS A 85 10.69 -15.08 15.86
CA LYS A 85 11.42 -14.53 17.01
C LYS A 85 10.56 -13.51 17.78
N LYS A 86 9.95 -13.97 18.86
CA LYS A 86 9.27 -13.09 19.82
C LYS A 86 10.28 -12.57 20.85
N ASP A 87 10.23 -11.29 21.12
CA ASP A 87 10.99 -10.62 22.17
C ASP A 87 10.06 -9.68 22.92
N GLU A 88 9.61 -10.11 24.12
CA GLU A 88 8.63 -9.39 24.92
C GLU A 88 9.14 -8.03 25.43
N ASN A 89 10.45 -7.82 25.45
CA ASN A 89 11.07 -6.58 25.91
C ASN A 89 11.41 -5.62 24.76
N TYR A 90 11.13 -6.00 23.51
CA TYR A 90 11.45 -5.18 22.36
C TYR A 90 10.41 -4.05 22.19
N PRO A 91 10.85 -2.77 22.12
CA PRO A 91 9.93 -1.64 22.29
C PRO A 91 9.14 -1.23 21.03
N PHE A 92 9.47 -1.79 19.85
CA PHE A 92 8.88 -1.38 18.57
C PHE A 92 8.06 -2.48 17.93
N ASP A 93 7.13 -2.13 17.04
CA ASP A 93 6.25 -3.08 16.36
C ASP A 93 7.02 -3.95 15.34
N PHE A 94 8.09 -3.43 14.74
CA PHE A 94 8.96 -4.13 13.79
C PHE A 94 10.32 -4.45 14.42
N ASN A 95 10.64 -5.73 14.57
CA ASN A 95 11.92 -6.22 15.12
C ASN A 95 12.85 -6.85 14.07
N GLY A 96 12.83 -6.31 12.85
CA GLY A 96 13.48 -6.92 11.70
C GLY A 96 12.59 -7.97 11.03
N GLY A 97 13.00 -8.42 9.86
CA GLY A 97 12.23 -9.33 9.04
C GLY A 97 12.23 -8.92 7.58
N LEU A 98 11.05 -8.75 6.98
CA LEU A 98 10.92 -8.41 5.59
C LEU A 98 10.19 -7.06 5.42
N ILE A 99 10.66 -6.25 4.47
CA ILE A 99 10.00 -4.99 4.04
C ILE A 99 9.94 -4.98 2.52
N GLY A 100 8.77 -4.64 1.96
CA GLY A 100 8.59 -4.54 0.52
C GLY A 100 7.13 -4.62 0.12
N TYR A 101 6.86 -5.21 -1.03
CA TYR A 101 5.52 -5.27 -1.57
C TYR A 101 5.15 -6.63 -2.16
N PHE A 102 3.85 -6.89 -2.20
CA PHE A 102 3.18 -7.92 -2.99
C PHE A 102 2.28 -7.24 -4.01
N SER A 103 2.36 -7.67 -5.26
CA SER A 103 1.49 -7.15 -6.33
C SER A 103 0.06 -7.67 -6.19
N TYR A 104 -0.89 -7.05 -6.90
CA TYR A 104 -2.23 -7.59 -7.08
C TYR A 104 -2.18 -9.02 -7.65
N ASP A 105 -1.32 -9.25 -8.63
CA ASP A 105 -1.22 -10.52 -9.33
C ASP A 105 -0.59 -11.65 -8.50
N PHE A 106 -0.02 -11.32 -7.33
CA PHE A 106 0.47 -12.32 -6.37
C PHE A 106 -0.62 -13.31 -5.92
N ILE A 107 -1.91 -12.89 -5.95
CA ILE A 107 -3.06 -13.75 -5.65
C ILE A 107 -3.11 -15.00 -6.53
N ARG A 108 -2.51 -14.98 -7.74
CA ARG A 108 -2.46 -16.13 -8.66
C ARG A 108 -1.75 -17.34 -8.09
N ASN A 109 -0.94 -17.17 -7.05
CA ASN A 109 -0.33 -18.27 -6.31
C ASN A 109 -1.33 -19.05 -5.44
N PHE A 110 -2.53 -18.50 -5.21
CA PHE A 110 -3.53 -19.07 -4.31
C PHE A 110 -4.88 -19.29 -4.98
N GLU A 111 -5.21 -18.45 -5.98
CA GLU A 111 -6.52 -18.43 -6.60
C GLU A 111 -6.42 -18.39 -8.14
N ASN A 112 -7.34 -19.10 -8.78
CA ASN A 112 -7.45 -19.06 -10.23
C ASN A 112 -8.34 -17.88 -10.68
N ILE A 113 -7.70 -16.80 -11.09
CA ILE A 113 -8.40 -15.61 -11.62
C ILE A 113 -8.34 -15.51 -13.16
N GLY A 114 -7.80 -16.52 -13.83
CA GLY A 114 -7.65 -16.59 -15.29
C GLY A 114 -6.18 -16.55 -15.73
N THR A 115 -5.95 -16.52 -17.03
CA THR A 115 -4.60 -16.53 -17.61
C THR A 115 -3.87 -15.23 -17.35
N ARG A 116 -2.55 -15.31 -17.17
CA ARG A 116 -1.66 -14.14 -17.10
C ARG A 116 -1.73 -13.32 -18.39
N LYS A 117 -1.47 -12.05 -18.26
CA LYS A 117 -1.42 -11.07 -19.34
C LYS A 117 -0.05 -10.39 -19.38
N GLU A 118 0.14 -9.56 -20.37
CA GLU A 118 1.32 -8.72 -20.47
C GLU A 118 1.39 -7.74 -19.28
N LYS A 119 2.58 -7.58 -18.70
CA LYS A 119 2.86 -6.59 -17.66
C LYS A 119 3.22 -5.26 -18.31
N LEU A 120 2.50 -4.21 -17.96
CA LEU A 120 2.82 -2.86 -18.42
C LEU A 120 3.96 -2.24 -17.60
N SER A 121 3.89 -2.42 -16.27
CA SER A 121 4.92 -1.92 -15.35
C SER A 121 6.02 -2.97 -15.14
N PRO A 122 7.25 -2.56 -14.79
CA PRO A 122 8.36 -3.48 -14.50
C PRO A 122 8.24 -4.14 -13.12
N SER A 123 7.06 -4.13 -12.51
CA SER A 123 6.83 -4.71 -11.19
C SER A 123 7.01 -6.24 -11.20
N LYS A 124 7.61 -6.75 -10.15
CA LYS A 124 7.62 -8.17 -9.85
C LYS A 124 6.30 -8.58 -9.17
N ASP A 125 6.02 -9.87 -9.10
CA ASP A 125 4.84 -10.36 -8.36
C ASP A 125 4.97 -10.11 -6.86
N SER A 126 6.20 -10.11 -6.34
CA SER A 126 6.57 -9.60 -5.02
C SER A 126 8.05 -9.23 -5.00
N HIS A 127 8.44 -8.24 -4.19
CA HIS A 127 9.85 -7.91 -3.95
C HIS A 127 10.03 -7.40 -2.52
N LEU A 128 10.88 -8.09 -1.76
CA LEU A 128 11.09 -7.90 -0.34
C LEU A 128 12.58 -7.77 -0.02
N PHE A 129 12.91 -6.86 0.88
CA PHE A 129 14.21 -6.78 1.54
C PHE A 129 14.21 -7.60 2.82
N TYR A 130 15.27 -8.36 3.09
CA TYR A 130 15.59 -8.83 4.43
C TYR A 130 16.23 -7.69 5.20
N VAL A 131 15.58 -7.29 6.28
CA VAL A 131 15.98 -6.14 7.09
C VAL A 131 16.31 -6.62 8.50
N ASP A 132 17.56 -6.54 8.88
CA ASP A 132 18.09 -6.85 10.20
C ASP A 132 18.79 -5.65 10.85
N THR A 133 19.00 -4.60 10.07
CA THR A 133 19.66 -3.36 10.49
C THR A 133 18.91 -2.16 9.94
N PHE A 134 18.44 -1.26 10.82
CA PHE A 134 17.59 -0.14 10.43
C PHE A 134 17.52 0.94 11.52
N PHE A 135 16.91 2.05 11.18
CA PHE A 135 16.60 3.14 12.10
C PHE A 135 15.10 3.20 12.39
N VAL A 136 14.76 3.62 13.60
CA VAL A 136 13.40 3.88 14.07
C VAL A 136 13.29 5.31 14.57
N CYS A 137 12.37 6.10 14.02
CA CYS A 137 11.95 7.36 14.63
C CYS A 137 10.70 7.10 15.48
N ASP A 138 10.77 7.37 16.77
CA ASP A 138 9.61 7.45 17.66
C ASP A 138 9.11 8.90 17.65
N HIS A 139 7.99 9.14 16.98
CA HIS A 139 7.45 10.49 16.81
C HIS A 139 6.81 11.05 18.08
N GLU A 140 6.30 10.17 18.98
CA GLU A 140 5.72 10.61 20.25
C GLU A 140 6.79 11.13 21.19
N LYS A 141 7.95 10.47 21.23
CA LYS A 141 9.06 10.83 22.10
C LYS A 141 10.07 11.79 21.44
N ASN A 142 9.96 11.97 20.12
CA ASN A 142 10.95 12.67 19.31
C ASN A 142 12.35 12.05 19.49
N GLU A 143 12.44 10.73 19.37
CA GLU A 143 13.66 9.96 19.59
C GLU A 143 14.03 9.15 18.36
N LEU A 144 15.34 9.01 18.11
CA LEU A 144 15.91 8.19 17.06
C LEU A 144 16.63 6.98 17.66
N PHE A 145 16.35 5.81 17.11
CA PHE A 145 17.01 4.57 17.51
C PHE A 145 17.66 3.91 16.30
N PHE A 146 18.80 3.31 16.54
CA PHE A 146 19.42 2.35 15.64
C PHE A 146 19.15 0.96 16.17
N VAL A 147 18.74 0.07 15.28
CA VAL A 147 18.39 -1.32 15.58
C VAL A 147 19.19 -2.25 14.68
N SER A 148 19.77 -3.29 15.26
CA SER A 148 20.46 -4.36 14.52
C SER A 148 20.26 -5.71 15.19
N GLU A 149 20.45 -6.82 14.46
CA GLU A 149 20.36 -8.16 15.03
C GLU A 149 21.45 -8.41 16.06
N GLU A 150 22.68 -8.01 15.73
CA GLU A 150 23.85 -8.08 16.60
C GLU A 150 24.39 -6.66 16.87
N GLU A 151 25.20 -6.51 17.91
CA GLU A 151 25.87 -5.24 18.19
C GLU A 151 26.87 -4.89 17.09
N CYS A 152 26.69 -3.74 16.48
CA CYS A 152 27.54 -3.22 15.41
C CYS A 152 27.65 -1.71 15.46
N ASP A 153 28.57 -1.15 14.67
CA ASP A 153 28.74 0.29 14.56
C ASP A 153 27.51 0.94 13.90
N VAL A 154 27.09 2.05 14.46
CA VAL A 154 25.99 2.85 13.89
C VAL A 154 26.43 3.47 12.57
N PRO A 155 25.69 3.30 11.48
CA PRO A 155 26.01 3.95 10.21
C PRO A 155 26.09 5.48 10.34
N ILE A 156 27.10 6.06 9.73
CA ILE A 156 27.35 7.50 9.80
C ILE A 156 26.45 8.23 8.82
N PHE A 157 25.72 9.22 9.31
CA PHE A 157 25.01 10.16 8.46
C PHE A 157 25.99 11.11 7.78
N THR A 158 25.94 11.18 6.46
CA THR A 158 26.72 12.13 5.67
C THR A 158 25.95 13.43 5.46
N THR A 159 26.61 14.47 4.98
CA THR A 159 25.92 15.70 4.61
C THR A 159 25.02 15.45 3.40
N ASN A 160 23.73 15.77 3.52
CA ASN A 160 22.80 15.67 2.41
C ASN A 160 23.18 16.63 1.28
N ARG A 161 23.18 16.13 0.06
CA ARG A 161 23.13 17.02 -1.11
C ARG A 161 21.73 17.62 -1.21
N PRO A 162 21.60 18.92 -1.51
CA PRO A 162 20.29 19.48 -1.86
C PRO A 162 19.64 18.66 -2.97
N LEU A 163 18.32 18.50 -2.91
CA LEU A 163 17.60 17.95 -4.06
C LEU A 163 17.71 18.95 -5.20
N GLU A 164 18.29 18.53 -6.30
CA GLU A 164 18.30 19.31 -7.52
C GLU A 164 16.87 19.36 -8.06
N LYS A 165 16.23 20.53 -7.97
CA LYS A 165 14.90 20.72 -8.58
C LYS A 165 15.11 20.86 -10.09
N ILE A 166 14.74 19.82 -10.81
CA ILE A 166 14.69 19.88 -12.27
C ILE A 166 13.38 20.61 -12.63
N ILE A 167 13.50 21.81 -13.18
CA ILE A 167 12.37 22.52 -13.76
C ILE A 167 12.18 21.97 -15.16
N GLU A 168 11.19 21.12 -15.34
CA GLU A 168 10.79 20.66 -16.68
C GLU A 168 9.94 21.77 -17.31
N ASN A 169 10.45 22.37 -18.38
CA ASN A 169 9.75 23.39 -19.14
C ASN A 169 8.84 22.77 -20.23
N GLU A 170 8.77 21.44 -20.29
CA GLU A 170 7.94 20.74 -21.26
C GLU A 170 6.58 20.41 -20.65
N GLU A 171 5.53 20.55 -21.46
CA GLU A 171 4.18 20.13 -21.07
C GLU A 171 4.17 18.63 -20.74
N MET A 172 3.73 18.27 -19.54
CA MET A 172 3.66 16.90 -19.07
C MET A 172 2.75 16.07 -19.99
N LYS A 173 3.35 15.15 -20.75
CA LYS A 173 2.60 14.25 -21.63
C LYS A 173 2.21 12.99 -20.85
N ILE A 174 0.89 12.83 -20.64
CA ILE A 174 0.32 11.64 -20.02
C ILE A 174 -0.22 10.71 -21.11
N ASN A 175 0.28 9.47 -21.14
CA ASN A 175 -0.27 8.43 -21.99
C ASN A 175 -1.13 7.49 -21.14
N THR A 176 -2.33 7.14 -21.63
CA THR A 176 -3.28 6.25 -20.94
C THR A 176 -3.34 4.90 -21.63
N THR A 177 -3.66 3.84 -20.89
CA THR A 177 -3.83 2.49 -21.45
C THR A 177 -5.13 2.31 -22.25
N TYR A 178 -6.10 3.18 -22.00
CA TYR A 178 -7.40 3.16 -22.68
C TYR A 178 -7.76 4.58 -23.12
N SER A 179 -8.46 4.69 -24.27
CA SER A 179 -9.23 5.88 -24.58
C SER A 179 -10.44 5.99 -23.64
N LYS A 180 -11.10 7.16 -23.61
CA LYS A 180 -12.36 7.36 -22.87
C LYS A 180 -13.40 6.32 -23.28
N GLU A 181 -13.59 6.14 -24.58
CA GLU A 181 -14.57 5.23 -25.17
C GLU A 181 -14.27 3.76 -24.82
N GLU A 182 -12.99 3.35 -24.87
CA GLU A 182 -12.58 1.99 -24.49
C GLU A 182 -12.84 1.71 -23.01
N PHE A 183 -12.60 2.68 -22.12
CA PHE A 183 -12.87 2.52 -20.68
C PHE A 183 -14.37 2.48 -20.42
N GLU A 184 -15.17 3.38 -21.04
CA GLU A 184 -16.61 3.40 -20.92
C GLU A 184 -17.24 2.07 -21.42
N GLU A 185 -16.70 1.50 -22.51
CA GLU A 185 -17.15 0.18 -22.99
C GLU A 185 -16.85 -0.94 -21.97
N MET A 186 -15.70 -0.88 -21.27
CA MET A 186 -15.40 -1.82 -20.18
C MET A 186 -16.41 -1.69 -19.04
N VAL A 187 -16.78 -0.46 -18.66
CA VAL A 187 -17.81 -0.20 -17.64
C VAL A 187 -19.14 -0.82 -18.04
N VAL A 188 -19.59 -0.63 -19.30
CA VAL A 188 -20.81 -1.24 -19.81
C VAL A 188 -20.75 -2.78 -19.73
N LYS A 189 -19.62 -3.39 -20.07
CA LYS A 189 -19.43 -4.86 -19.96
C LYS A 189 -19.47 -5.33 -18.49
N ALA A 190 -18.85 -4.60 -17.57
CA ALA A 190 -18.88 -4.90 -16.13
C ALA A 190 -20.30 -4.82 -15.57
N LYS A 191 -21.07 -3.78 -15.95
CA LYS A 191 -22.48 -3.63 -15.56
C LYS A 191 -23.33 -4.84 -15.97
N LYS A 192 -23.12 -5.40 -17.17
CA LYS A 192 -23.82 -6.62 -17.61
C LYS A 192 -23.56 -7.81 -16.68
N HIS A 193 -22.34 -7.96 -16.15
CA HIS A 193 -22.04 -9.00 -15.16
C HIS A 193 -22.79 -8.76 -13.83
N ILE A 194 -22.93 -7.50 -13.42
CA ILE A 194 -23.67 -7.13 -12.21
C ILE A 194 -25.17 -7.39 -12.40
N GLU A 195 -25.76 -6.98 -13.53
CA GLU A 195 -27.17 -7.16 -13.87
C GLU A 195 -27.60 -8.61 -13.87
N ILE A 196 -26.75 -9.54 -14.31
CA ILE A 196 -27.04 -10.99 -14.31
C ILE A 196 -26.69 -11.67 -12.96
N GLY A 197 -26.23 -10.91 -11.95
CA GLY A 197 -25.94 -11.42 -10.61
C GLY A 197 -24.58 -12.07 -10.43
N ASP A 198 -23.65 -11.89 -11.38
CA ASP A 198 -22.27 -12.43 -11.28
C ASP A 198 -21.45 -11.74 -10.17
N SER A 199 -21.72 -10.47 -9.90
CA SER A 199 -21.01 -9.65 -8.90
C SER A 199 -21.91 -8.52 -8.41
N PHE A 200 -21.64 -7.99 -7.21
CA PHE A 200 -22.30 -6.80 -6.69
C PHE A 200 -21.54 -5.53 -7.08
N GLN A 201 -20.19 -5.62 -7.10
CA GLN A 201 -19.27 -4.54 -7.44
C GLN A 201 -18.06 -5.12 -8.17
N ILE A 202 -17.57 -4.38 -9.17
CA ILE A 202 -16.36 -4.71 -9.93
C ILE A 202 -15.52 -3.43 -10.05
N VAL A 203 -14.27 -3.44 -9.58
CA VAL A 203 -13.38 -2.28 -9.71
C VAL A 203 -12.58 -2.39 -10.99
N LEU A 204 -12.82 -1.49 -11.95
CA LEU A 204 -12.03 -1.39 -13.17
C LEU A 204 -10.95 -0.32 -13.04
N SER A 205 -9.80 -0.54 -13.67
CA SER A 205 -8.67 0.37 -13.57
C SER A 205 -8.01 0.67 -14.91
N GLN A 206 -7.27 1.80 -14.94
CA GLN A 206 -6.41 2.17 -16.04
C GLN A 206 -5.07 2.70 -15.56
N SER A 207 -4.06 2.56 -16.42
CA SER A 207 -2.71 3.04 -16.12
C SER A 207 -2.39 4.31 -16.89
N PHE A 208 -1.55 5.14 -16.27
CA PHE A 208 -1.01 6.38 -16.80
C PHE A 208 0.49 6.28 -16.83
N LEU A 209 1.08 6.63 -17.98
CA LEU A 209 2.51 6.62 -18.20
C LEU A 209 2.99 8.05 -18.42
N ILE A 210 4.00 8.45 -17.66
CA ILE A 210 4.60 9.79 -17.72
C ILE A 210 6.10 9.61 -17.91
N ASN A 211 6.72 10.45 -18.72
CA ASN A 211 8.18 10.55 -18.80
C ASN A 211 8.64 11.76 -18.00
N THR A 212 9.68 11.58 -17.17
CA THR A 212 10.28 12.66 -16.38
C THR A 212 11.74 12.36 -16.06
N LYS A 213 12.57 13.40 -16.04
CA LYS A 213 13.97 13.35 -15.59
C LYS A 213 14.12 13.57 -14.10
N ARG A 214 13.01 13.97 -13.41
CA ARG A 214 13.03 14.19 -11.96
C ARG A 214 13.37 12.88 -11.23
N SER A 215 14.20 12.98 -10.21
CA SER A 215 14.60 11.83 -9.42
C SER A 215 13.43 11.30 -8.58
N SER A 216 13.47 10.01 -8.23
CA SER A 216 12.48 9.42 -7.33
C SER A 216 12.46 10.08 -5.95
N GLU A 217 13.63 10.56 -5.46
CA GLU A 217 13.75 11.30 -4.21
C GLU A 217 13.03 12.65 -4.28
N GLU A 218 13.19 13.39 -5.38
CA GLU A 218 12.50 14.67 -5.60
C GLU A 218 10.97 14.46 -5.69
N LEU A 219 10.54 13.46 -6.44
CA LEU A 219 9.12 13.12 -6.56
C LEU A 219 8.52 12.72 -5.21
N TYR A 220 9.24 11.92 -4.41
CA TYR A 220 8.76 11.52 -3.10
C TYR A 220 8.67 12.69 -2.14
N GLU A 221 9.66 13.57 -2.11
CA GLU A 221 9.62 14.77 -1.26
C GLU A 221 8.42 15.66 -1.61
N THR A 222 8.15 15.84 -2.92
CA THR A 222 6.99 16.60 -3.38
C THR A 222 5.68 15.91 -2.99
N LEU A 223 5.61 14.57 -3.13
CA LEU A 223 4.45 13.77 -2.75
C LEU A 223 4.14 13.91 -1.25
N ARG A 224 5.17 13.87 -0.40
CA ARG A 224 5.05 14.05 1.05
C ARG A 224 4.45 15.40 1.43
N GLN A 225 4.86 16.46 0.73
CA GLN A 225 4.39 17.82 0.99
C GLN A 225 2.96 18.05 0.50
N LYS A 226 2.62 17.52 -0.68
CA LYS A 226 1.32 17.77 -1.32
C LYS A 226 0.23 16.80 -0.87
N ASN A 227 0.59 15.55 -0.60
CA ASN A 227 -0.36 14.48 -0.31
C ASN A 227 0.07 13.63 0.91
N PRO A 228 0.18 14.21 2.11
CA PRO A 228 0.48 13.43 3.31
C PRO A 228 -0.61 12.41 3.59
N SER A 229 -0.22 11.21 4.01
CA SER A 229 -1.12 10.08 4.26
C SER A 229 -0.64 9.22 5.43
N PRO A 230 -1.53 8.39 6.02
CA PRO A 230 -1.14 7.46 7.08
C PRO A 230 -0.05 6.47 6.69
N TYR A 231 0.00 6.09 5.42
CA TYR A 231 1.01 5.18 4.90
C TYR A 231 1.79 5.84 3.77
N MET A 232 2.92 6.44 4.13
CA MET A 232 3.88 6.96 3.18
C MET A 232 5.04 5.97 3.05
N TYR A 233 5.50 5.72 1.84
CA TYR A 233 6.60 4.79 1.61
C TYR A 233 7.46 5.16 0.41
N PHE A 234 8.74 4.87 0.56
CA PHE A 234 9.75 4.96 -0.48
C PHE A 234 10.58 3.68 -0.45
N LEU A 235 10.52 2.89 -1.52
CA LEU A 235 11.28 1.66 -1.69
C LEU A 235 12.15 1.78 -2.94
N ASP A 236 13.46 1.71 -2.78
CA ASP A 236 14.43 1.73 -3.86
C ASP A 236 15.12 0.37 -4.01
N PHE A 237 14.78 -0.35 -5.06
CA PHE A 237 15.35 -1.67 -5.40
C PHE A 237 16.57 -1.56 -6.34
N GLY A 238 17.13 -0.37 -6.50
CA GLY A 238 18.25 -0.07 -7.38
C GLY A 238 17.83 0.15 -8.84
N ASN A 239 17.16 -0.83 -9.45
CA ASN A 239 16.73 -0.77 -10.84
C ASN A 239 15.33 -0.18 -11.07
N TYR A 240 14.53 0.01 -10.03
CA TYR A 240 13.27 0.74 -10.01
C TYR A 240 12.90 1.14 -8.58
N GLN A 241 12.04 2.13 -8.46
CA GLN A 241 11.56 2.63 -7.19
C GLN A 241 10.03 2.59 -7.11
N ILE A 242 9.51 2.39 -5.89
CA ILE A 242 8.08 2.53 -5.58
C ILE A 242 7.94 3.62 -4.52
N LEU A 243 7.10 4.60 -4.79
CA LEU A 243 6.81 5.70 -3.89
C LEU A 243 5.30 5.93 -3.83
N GLY A 244 4.78 6.03 -2.62
CA GLY A 244 3.35 6.09 -2.44
C GLY A 244 2.91 6.86 -1.21
N SER A 245 1.64 7.25 -1.26
CA SER A 245 0.91 7.97 -0.24
C SER A 245 -0.47 7.33 -0.08
N SER A 246 -0.49 6.12 0.51
CA SER A 246 -1.72 5.36 0.65
C SER A 246 -2.52 5.80 1.87
N PRO A 247 -3.82 6.09 1.70
CA PRO A 247 -4.69 6.40 2.83
C PRO A 247 -5.25 5.15 3.52
N GLU A 248 -5.06 3.94 2.95
CA GLU A 248 -5.82 2.74 3.31
C GLU A 248 -4.93 1.62 3.81
N SER A 249 -5.23 1.11 5.03
CA SER A 249 -4.66 -0.13 5.55
C SER A 249 -5.27 -1.32 4.82
N LEU A 250 -4.44 -2.25 4.36
CA LEU A 250 -4.93 -3.53 3.84
C LEU A 250 -5.21 -4.51 4.98
N VAL A 251 -4.19 -4.76 5.80
CA VAL A 251 -4.25 -5.66 6.95
C VAL A 251 -3.15 -5.32 7.94
N LYS A 252 -3.48 -5.39 9.21
CA LYS A 252 -2.53 -5.26 10.32
C LYS A 252 -2.64 -6.48 11.22
N VAL A 253 -1.51 -7.05 11.62
CA VAL A 253 -1.42 -8.05 12.69
C VAL A 253 -0.51 -7.47 13.76
N LYS A 254 -1.02 -7.37 14.96
CA LYS A 254 -0.26 -6.87 16.11
C LYS A 254 -0.59 -7.68 17.35
N ASP A 255 0.44 -8.22 17.99
CA ASP A 255 0.35 -8.95 19.26
C ASP A 255 -0.71 -10.08 19.24
N GLY A 256 -0.84 -10.76 18.10
CA GLY A 256 -1.78 -11.87 17.91
C GLY A 256 -3.23 -11.45 17.59
N LEU A 257 -3.49 -10.17 17.38
CA LEU A 257 -4.75 -9.66 16.86
C LEU A 257 -4.60 -9.28 15.39
N VAL A 258 -5.61 -9.58 14.58
CA VAL A 258 -5.68 -9.19 13.18
C VAL A 258 -6.76 -8.13 12.98
N TYR A 259 -6.43 -7.08 12.22
CA TYR A 259 -7.26 -5.90 11.98
C TYR A 259 -7.44 -5.65 10.50
N THR A 260 -8.61 -5.17 10.12
CA THR A 260 -8.85 -4.49 8.85
C THR A 260 -9.75 -3.29 9.07
N ASN A 261 -9.53 -2.24 8.31
CA ASN A 261 -10.23 -0.97 8.47
C ASN A 261 -10.98 -0.63 7.17
N PRO A 262 -12.19 -1.17 6.95
CA PRO A 262 -13.02 -0.80 5.82
C PRO A 262 -13.33 0.70 5.83
N ILE A 263 -13.01 1.37 4.72
CA ILE A 263 -13.28 2.79 4.50
C ILE A 263 -14.14 2.90 3.26
N ALA A 264 -15.28 3.56 3.36
CA ALA A 264 -16.15 3.88 2.24
C ALA A 264 -16.86 5.21 2.45
N GLY A 265 -17.52 5.65 1.42
CA GLY A 265 -18.19 6.95 1.44
C GLY A 265 -17.21 8.11 1.50
N THR A 266 -17.43 9.12 0.69
CA THR A 266 -16.54 10.27 0.66
C THR A 266 -17.32 11.55 0.53
N ARG A 267 -17.01 12.53 1.38
CA ARG A 267 -17.41 13.92 1.19
C ARG A 267 -16.17 14.81 1.28
N ARG A 268 -16.16 15.92 0.54
CA ARG A 268 -15.13 16.95 0.70
C ARG A 268 -15.18 17.55 2.11
N ARG A 269 -14.08 18.16 2.54
CA ARG A 269 -14.10 19.03 3.72
C ARG A 269 -14.89 20.28 3.45
N GLY A 270 -15.59 20.77 4.45
CA GLY A 270 -16.24 22.08 4.45
C GLY A 270 -15.23 23.22 4.65
N GLY A 271 -15.70 24.44 4.45
CA GLY A 271 -14.91 25.65 4.74
C GLY A 271 -14.79 25.97 6.23
N ASN A 272 -15.57 25.30 7.08
CA ASN A 272 -15.59 25.43 8.54
C ASN A 272 -16.19 24.19 9.19
N SER A 273 -16.15 24.12 10.54
CA SER A 273 -16.63 22.96 11.30
C SER A 273 -18.15 22.72 11.22
N GLU A 274 -18.94 23.77 10.97
CA GLU A 274 -20.39 23.63 10.80
C GLU A 274 -20.71 22.95 9.46
N GLU A 275 -20.04 23.37 8.37
CA GLU A 275 -20.18 22.73 7.06
C GLU A 275 -19.66 21.30 7.09
N ASP A 276 -18.55 21.03 7.79
CA ASP A 276 -18.04 19.66 8.02
C ASP A 276 -19.09 18.77 8.69
N THR A 277 -19.77 19.28 9.70
CA THR A 277 -20.83 18.55 10.43
C THR A 277 -22.04 18.25 9.55
N LEU A 278 -22.44 19.21 8.68
CA LEU A 278 -23.52 19.00 7.73
C LEU A 278 -23.15 17.91 6.69
N LEU A 279 -21.95 17.98 6.10
CA LEU A 279 -21.45 17.00 5.13
C LEU A 279 -21.29 15.61 5.76
N ALA A 280 -20.85 15.53 7.00
CA ALA A 280 -20.76 14.28 7.76
C ALA A 280 -22.15 13.68 8.02
N THR A 281 -23.13 14.53 8.37
CA THR A 281 -24.53 14.11 8.58
C THR A 281 -25.16 13.63 7.28
N GLU A 282 -24.91 14.34 6.16
CA GLU A 282 -25.35 13.91 4.84
C GLU A 282 -24.77 12.53 4.50
N LEU A 283 -23.46 12.33 4.70
CA LEU A 283 -22.79 11.06 4.44
C LEU A 283 -23.38 9.91 5.27
N LEU A 284 -23.64 10.13 6.57
CA LEU A 284 -24.26 9.15 7.46
C LEU A 284 -25.67 8.75 7.03
N ASN A 285 -26.41 9.63 6.37
CA ASN A 285 -27.77 9.37 5.91
C ASN A 285 -27.86 8.92 4.45
N ASP A 286 -26.74 8.91 3.72
CA ASP A 286 -26.71 8.44 2.34
C ASP A 286 -26.85 6.91 2.29
N GLU A 287 -27.99 6.42 1.81
CA GLU A 287 -28.30 4.99 1.77
C GLU A 287 -27.33 4.20 0.88
N LYS A 288 -26.87 4.79 -0.23
CA LYS A 288 -25.94 4.16 -1.16
C LYS A 288 -24.56 3.98 -0.52
N GLU A 289 -24.02 5.05 0.05
CA GLU A 289 -22.71 5.04 0.71
C GLU A 289 -22.69 4.07 1.91
N ARG A 290 -23.79 4.03 2.68
CA ARG A 290 -23.95 3.07 3.77
C ARG A 290 -24.01 1.62 3.29
N ALA A 291 -24.75 1.35 2.22
CA ALA A 291 -24.86 0.00 1.67
C ALA A 291 -23.50 -0.50 1.16
N GLU A 292 -22.74 0.37 0.47
CA GLU A 292 -21.38 0.06 0.06
C GLU A 292 -20.46 -0.20 1.26
N HIS A 293 -20.52 0.67 2.28
CA HIS A 293 -19.73 0.50 3.50
C HIS A 293 -20.04 -0.82 4.22
N TYR A 294 -21.33 -1.18 4.35
CA TYR A 294 -21.73 -2.44 4.99
C TYR A 294 -21.22 -3.66 4.23
N MET A 295 -21.24 -3.60 2.89
CA MET A 295 -20.65 -4.64 2.05
C MET A 295 -19.15 -4.81 2.30
N LEU A 296 -18.41 -3.71 2.44
CA LEU A 296 -16.96 -3.75 2.72
C LEU A 296 -16.67 -4.24 4.15
N VAL A 297 -17.48 -3.87 5.14
CA VAL A 297 -17.37 -4.39 6.52
C VAL A 297 -17.61 -5.90 6.54
N ASP A 298 -18.62 -6.38 5.82
CA ASP A 298 -18.94 -7.82 5.74
C ASP A 298 -17.83 -8.60 5.03
N LEU A 299 -17.25 -8.03 3.97
CA LEU A 299 -16.08 -8.59 3.30
C LEU A 299 -14.87 -8.66 4.26
N GLY A 300 -14.58 -7.59 5.00
CA GLY A 300 -13.51 -7.55 6.01
C GLY A 300 -13.72 -8.60 7.11
N ARG A 301 -14.95 -8.74 7.62
CA ARG A 301 -15.31 -9.79 8.58
C ARG A 301 -15.07 -11.20 8.02
N ASN A 302 -15.38 -11.42 6.76
CA ASN A 302 -15.16 -12.69 6.09
C ASN A 302 -13.66 -12.98 5.90
N ASP A 303 -12.90 -11.97 5.45
CA ASP A 303 -11.47 -12.10 5.18
C ASP A 303 -10.69 -12.44 6.47
N ILE A 304 -10.84 -11.65 7.54
CA ILE A 304 -10.13 -11.95 8.80
C ILE A 304 -10.77 -13.13 9.55
N GLY A 305 -12.05 -13.40 9.35
CA GLY A 305 -12.71 -14.56 9.95
C GLY A 305 -12.13 -15.90 9.52
N ALA A 306 -11.59 -15.97 8.31
CA ALA A 306 -10.91 -17.16 7.78
C ALA A 306 -9.59 -17.50 8.49
N VAL A 307 -9.01 -16.55 9.22
CA VAL A 307 -7.72 -16.70 9.93
C VAL A 307 -7.82 -16.50 11.44
N SER A 308 -8.99 -16.11 11.93
CA SER A 308 -9.23 -15.85 13.34
C SER A 308 -9.84 -17.04 14.08
N LYS A 309 -9.63 -17.11 15.38
CA LYS A 309 -10.33 -18.06 16.24
C LYS A 309 -11.83 -17.86 16.16
N ARG A 310 -12.57 -18.95 16.14
CA ARG A 310 -14.04 -18.92 16.04
C ARG A 310 -14.67 -18.09 17.17
N GLY A 311 -15.58 -17.18 16.78
CA GLY A 311 -16.32 -16.33 17.72
C GLY A 311 -15.55 -15.12 18.25
N THR A 312 -14.32 -14.86 17.77
CA THR A 312 -13.53 -13.71 18.23
C THR A 312 -13.64 -12.49 17.31
N VAL A 313 -14.16 -12.67 16.09
CA VAL A 313 -14.31 -11.56 15.14
C VAL A 313 -15.37 -10.60 15.62
N LYS A 314 -15.00 -9.33 15.76
CA LYS A 314 -15.86 -8.22 16.23
C LYS A 314 -15.69 -7.02 15.30
N VAL A 315 -16.72 -6.21 15.23
CA VAL A 315 -16.65 -4.86 14.65
C VAL A 315 -16.54 -3.90 15.85
N GLU A 316 -15.35 -3.40 16.12
CA GLU A 316 -15.11 -2.53 17.30
C GLU A 316 -15.57 -1.10 17.05
N LYS A 317 -15.40 -0.63 15.79
CA LYS A 317 -15.96 0.63 15.32
C LYS A 317 -16.85 0.33 14.12
N PHE A 318 -18.01 0.93 14.05
CA PHE A 318 -18.95 0.70 12.98
C PHE A 318 -19.52 1.99 12.40
N SER A 319 -19.19 2.30 11.16
CA SER A 319 -19.67 3.47 10.43
C SER A 319 -19.43 4.79 11.16
N GLU A 320 -18.26 4.95 11.74
CA GLU A 320 -17.87 6.20 12.39
C GLU A 320 -17.38 7.21 11.36
N ILE A 321 -17.68 8.50 11.61
CA ILE A 321 -17.13 9.58 10.79
C ILE A 321 -15.69 9.86 11.20
N GLU A 322 -14.79 9.81 10.24
CA GLU A 322 -13.42 10.29 10.40
C GLU A 322 -13.12 11.45 9.44
N TYR A 323 -12.48 12.50 9.99
CA TYR A 323 -12.11 13.70 9.25
C TYR A 323 -10.64 13.62 8.84
N PHE A 324 -10.40 13.51 7.54
CA PHE A 324 -9.06 13.58 6.96
C PHE A 324 -8.76 15.01 6.49
N PRO A 325 -7.52 15.36 6.13
CA PRO A 325 -7.19 16.73 5.71
C PRO A 325 -8.06 17.30 4.58
N HIS A 326 -8.46 16.45 3.62
CA HIS A 326 -9.19 16.89 2.42
C HIS A 326 -10.58 16.26 2.27
N VAL A 327 -10.87 15.23 3.02
CA VAL A 327 -12.10 14.43 2.88
C VAL A 327 -12.65 13.98 4.23
N ILE A 328 -13.92 13.60 4.23
CA ILE A 328 -14.64 12.96 5.34
C ILE A 328 -15.02 11.56 4.87
N HIS A 329 -14.76 10.53 5.68
CA HIS A 329 -15.09 9.15 5.36
C HIS A 329 -15.93 8.48 6.44
N LEU A 330 -16.64 7.41 6.04
CA LEU A 330 -17.16 6.38 6.94
C LEU A 330 -16.07 5.33 7.17
N VAL A 331 -15.72 5.09 8.42
CA VAL A 331 -14.68 4.13 8.81
C VAL A 331 -15.25 3.10 9.76
N SER A 332 -14.85 1.86 9.57
CA SER A 332 -15.11 0.77 10.52
C SER A 332 -13.80 0.06 10.87
N GLU A 333 -13.78 -0.61 12.02
CA GLU A 333 -12.66 -1.44 12.45
C GLU A 333 -13.15 -2.84 12.76
N VAL A 334 -12.63 -3.83 12.06
CA VAL A 334 -12.92 -5.24 12.28
C VAL A 334 -11.68 -5.89 12.87
N VAL A 335 -11.82 -6.60 13.98
CA VAL A 335 -10.73 -7.25 14.71
C VAL A 335 -11.05 -8.71 14.99
N GLY A 336 -10.03 -9.56 15.03
CA GLY A 336 -10.13 -10.97 15.43
C GLY A 336 -8.85 -11.46 16.11
N GLU A 337 -8.97 -12.47 16.98
CA GLU A 337 -7.80 -13.15 17.52
C GLU A 337 -7.21 -14.11 16.46
N LEU A 338 -5.97 -13.88 16.09
CA LEU A 338 -5.29 -14.68 15.05
C LEU A 338 -5.11 -16.14 15.53
N GLU A 339 -5.56 -17.10 14.73
CA GLU A 339 -5.37 -18.54 14.95
C GLU A 339 -4.28 -19.10 14.06
N LYS A 340 -4.17 -18.61 12.84
CA LYS A 340 -3.23 -19.04 11.82
C LYS A 340 -1.94 -18.21 11.83
N HIS A 341 -1.04 -18.50 10.92
CA HIS A 341 0.15 -17.70 10.72
C HIS A 341 -0.23 -16.28 10.22
N SER A 342 0.50 -15.26 10.66
CA SER A 342 0.16 -13.86 10.31
C SER A 342 0.17 -13.59 8.79
N LEU A 343 0.99 -14.30 8.03
CA LEU A 343 0.97 -14.23 6.55
C LEU A 343 -0.32 -14.77 5.93
N ASP A 344 -1.06 -15.65 6.61
CA ASP A 344 -2.36 -16.08 6.12
C ASP A 344 -3.37 -14.92 6.15
N ALA A 345 -3.23 -13.97 7.08
CA ALA A 345 -4.04 -12.76 7.10
C ALA A 345 -3.79 -11.90 5.84
N LEU A 346 -2.52 -11.72 5.45
CA LEU A 346 -2.20 -11.06 4.19
C LEU A 346 -2.84 -11.78 3.00
N LYS A 347 -2.68 -13.11 2.92
CA LYS A 347 -3.24 -13.94 1.84
C LYS A 347 -4.75 -13.77 1.69
N MET A 348 -5.50 -13.70 2.80
CA MET A 348 -6.95 -13.57 2.78
C MET A 348 -7.42 -12.16 2.45
N CYS A 349 -6.68 -11.14 2.87
CA CYS A 349 -7.03 -9.75 2.61
C CYS A 349 -6.57 -9.25 1.22
N LEU A 350 -5.59 -9.89 0.59
CA LEU A 350 -5.04 -9.49 -0.72
C LEU A 350 -5.81 -10.13 -1.88
N PRO A 351 -6.26 -9.34 -2.89
CA PRO A 351 -6.39 -7.90 -2.86
C PRO A 351 -7.59 -7.43 -2.02
N ALA A 352 -7.60 -6.15 -1.65
CA ALA A 352 -8.75 -5.57 -0.96
C ALA A 352 -9.99 -5.53 -1.85
N GLY A 353 -11.18 -5.56 -1.24
CA GLY A 353 -12.45 -5.39 -1.94
C GLY A 353 -12.58 -4.06 -2.66
N THR A 354 -12.02 -3.00 -2.06
CA THR A 354 -12.00 -1.63 -2.59
C THR A 354 -11.26 -1.47 -3.93
N VAL A 355 -10.42 -2.45 -4.30
CA VAL A 355 -9.71 -2.49 -5.60
C VAL A 355 -10.04 -3.72 -6.44
N SER A 356 -10.86 -4.64 -5.94
CA SER A 356 -11.29 -5.83 -6.68
C SER A 356 -12.81 -5.86 -6.88
N GLY A 357 -13.57 -6.04 -5.85
CA GLY A 357 -15.02 -6.10 -5.85
C GLY A 357 -15.58 -7.24 -5.00
N ALA A 358 -16.87 -7.47 -5.11
CA ALA A 358 -17.60 -8.46 -4.32
C ALA A 358 -18.60 -9.25 -5.19
N PRO A 359 -18.57 -10.62 -5.16
CA PRO A 359 -17.62 -11.50 -4.46
C PRO A 359 -16.19 -11.42 -5.05
N LYS A 360 -15.16 -11.42 -4.18
CA LYS A 360 -13.76 -11.13 -4.50
C LYS A 360 -13.22 -11.92 -5.71
N ILE A 361 -13.26 -13.25 -5.65
CA ILE A 361 -12.68 -14.10 -6.70
C ILE A 361 -13.42 -13.92 -8.04
N ARG A 362 -14.75 -13.82 -8.01
CA ARG A 362 -15.53 -13.62 -9.22
C ARG A 362 -15.26 -12.26 -9.86
N ALA A 363 -15.19 -11.20 -9.06
CA ALA A 363 -14.84 -9.88 -9.53
C ALA A 363 -13.45 -9.88 -10.19
N MET A 364 -12.43 -10.51 -9.57
CA MET A 364 -11.09 -10.63 -10.14
C MET A 364 -11.07 -11.39 -11.48
N GLN A 365 -11.86 -12.44 -11.61
CA GLN A 365 -11.99 -13.16 -12.88
C GLN A 365 -12.57 -12.29 -14.00
N ILE A 366 -13.55 -11.45 -13.67
CA ILE A 366 -14.16 -10.52 -14.62
C ILE A 366 -13.16 -9.42 -14.98
N ILE A 367 -12.50 -8.83 -13.99
CA ILE A 367 -11.43 -7.84 -14.18
C ILE A 367 -10.36 -8.40 -15.14
N ASN A 368 -9.89 -9.61 -14.87
CA ASN A 368 -8.89 -10.25 -15.73
C ASN A 368 -9.34 -10.45 -17.18
N ARG A 369 -10.66 -10.59 -17.44
CA ARG A 369 -11.19 -10.67 -18.81
C ARG A 369 -11.27 -9.32 -19.49
N LEU A 370 -11.61 -8.26 -18.73
CA LEU A 370 -11.91 -6.93 -19.27
C LEU A 370 -10.65 -6.07 -19.44
N GLU A 371 -9.74 -6.06 -18.46
CA GLU A 371 -8.52 -5.26 -18.52
C GLU A 371 -7.50 -5.86 -19.49
N LYS A 372 -6.74 -5.03 -20.23
CA LYS A 372 -5.75 -5.47 -21.25
C LYS A 372 -4.49 -6.05 -20.62
N TYR A 373 -4.05 -5.51 -19.48
CA TYR A 373 -2.77 -5.79 -18.84
C TYR A 373 -2.93 -6.35 -17.45
N GLU A 374 -1.89 -7.00 -16.91
CA GLU A 374 -1.79 -7.28 -15.48
C GLU A 374 -1.66 -5.96 -14.71
N ARG A 375 -2.20 -5.94 -13.49
CA ARG A 375 -2.18 -4.73 -12.63
C ARG A 375 -0.83 -4.46 -11.99
N GLY A 376 -0.05 -5.51 -11.77
CA GLY A 376 1.24 -5.39 -11.12
C GLY A 376 1.10 -4.85 -9.70
N PHE A 377 1.83 -3.77 -9.37
CA PHE A 377 1.86 -3.22 -8.02
C PHE A 377 0.52 -2.60 -7.56
N TYR A 378 -0.30 -2.09 -8.47
CA TYR A 378 -1.58 -1.44 -8.13
C TYR A 378 -2.56 -2.43 -7.50
N GLY A 379 -3.12 -2.05 -6.34
CA GLY A 379 -4.07 -2.88 -5.61
C GLY A 379 -3.42 -4.06 -4.87
N GLY A 380 -2.11 -4.08 -4.77
CA GLY A 380 -1.34 -5.00 -3.96
C GLY A 380 -1.18 -4.55 -2.51
N ALA A 381 -0.15 -5.03 -1.83
CA ALA A 381 0.20 -4.71 -0.45
C ALA A 381 1.63 -4.19 -0.36
N VAL A 382 1.88 -3.20 0.50
CA VAL A 382 3.21 -2.69 0.81
C VAL A 382 3.34 -2.47 2.31
N GLY A 383 4.46 -2.90 2.90
CA GLY A 383 4.66 -2.75 4.33
C GLY A 383 5.76 -3.61 4.89
N TYR A 384 5.65 -3.95 6.17
CA TYR A 384 6.59 -4.83 6.86
C TYR A 384 5.95 -6.13 7.34
N PHE A 385 6.79 -7.16 7.41
CA PHE A 385 6.48 -8.53 7.84
C PHE A 385 7.54 -8.94 8.86
N SER A 386 7.21 -8.82 10.13
CA SER A 386 8.17 -8.83 11.22
C SER A 386 8.47 -10.22 11.76
N ARG A 387 9.68 -10.42 12.27
CA ARG A 387 10.09 -11.65 12.94
C ARG A 387 9.27 -11.95 14.21
N ASN A 388 8.70 -10.95 14.87
CA ASN A 388 7.78 -11.17 16.02
C ASN A 388 6.36 -11.59 15.60
N GLY A 389 6.07 -11.64 14.30
CA GLY A 389 4.76 -11.97 13.75
C GLY A 389 3.85 -10.78 13.48
N ASN A 390 4.27 -9.58 13.83
CA ASN A 390 3.53 -8.36 13.48
C ASN A 390 3.63 -8.09 11.97
N ILE A 391 2.54 -7.63 11.39
CA ILE A 391 2.43 -7.19 9.99
C ILE A 391 1.71 -5.85 10.00
N ASP A 392 2.16 -4.92 9.19
CA ASP A 392 1.42 -3.69 8.91
C ASP A 392 1.59 -3.35 7.42
N CYS A 393 0.50 -3.48 6.68
CA CYS A 393 0.50 -3.33 5.23
C CYS A 393 -0.57 -2.35 4.79
N ALA A 394 -0.15 -1.39 3.97
CA ALA A 394 -1.04 -0.53 3.21
C ALA A 394 -1.47 -1.19 1.90
N LEU A 395 -2.64 -0.82 1.41
CA LEU A 395 -3.05 -1.08 0.04
C LEU A 395 -2.22 -0.21 -0.92
N THR A 396 -1.65 -0.79 -1.97
CA THR A 396 -0.88 -0.03 -2.97
C THR A 396 -1.79 0.73 -3.93
N ILE A 397 -2.28 1.86 -3.44
CA ILE A 397 -3.01 2.89 -4.19
C ILE A 397 -2.32 4.23 -3.98
N ARG A 398 -2.63 5.23 -4.80
CA ARG A 398 -1.94 6.54 -4.74
C ARG A 398 -0.41 6.37 -4.80
N THR A 399 0.03 5.49 -5.71
CA THR A 399 1.39 4.98 -5.79
C THR A 399 1.95 5.20 -7.19
N MET A 400 3.21 5.56 -7.24
CA MET A 400 4.01 5.67 -8.45
C MET A 400 5.09 4.59 -8.44
N MET A 401 5.33 3.94 -9.58
CA MET A 401 6.54 3.16 -9.82
C MET A 401 7.39 3.91 -10.84
N LYS A 402 8.67 4.13 -10.51
CA LYS A 402 9.64 4.75 -11.41
C LYS A 402 10.67 3.73 -11.86
N LYS A 403 10.89 3.68 -13.17
CA LYS A 403 12.04 2.98 -13.77
C LYS A 403 12.63 3.86 -14.85
N ASP A 404 13.91 4.18 -14.73
CA ASP A 404 14.58 5.13 -15.60
C ASP A 404 13.82 6.48 -15.63
N GLU A 405 13.47 6.99 -16.79
CA GLU A 405 12.67 8.21 -16.95
C GLU A 405 11.14 7.95 -16.98
N LYS A 406 10.68 6.69 -16.84
CA LYS A 406 9.28 6.33 -16.95
C LYS A 406 8.63 6.19 -15.56
N ILE A 407 7.46 6.81 -15.43
CA ILE A 407 6.58 6.67 -14.26
C ILE A 407 5.33 5.90 -14.69
N TYR A 408 4.94 4.96 -13.85
CA TYR A 408 3.71 4.17 -13.96
C TYR A 408 2.80 4.51 -12.78
N ILE A 409 1.58 4.93 -13.08
CA ILE A 409 0.52 5.22 -12.11
C ILE A 409 -0.69 4.41 -12.54
N GLN A 410 -1.46 3.90 -11.58
CA GLN A 410 -2.73 3.23 -11.89
C GLN A 410 -3.79 3.62 -10.89
N THR A 411 -5.02 3.80 -11.38
CA THR A 411 -6.18 4.14 -10.56
C THR A 411 -7.41 3.42 -11.10
N GLY A 412 -8.43 3.22 -10.24
CA GLY A 412 -9.64 2.53 -10.61
C GLY A 412 -10.89 3.13 -10.00
N ALA A 413 -12.03 2.74 -10.58
CA ALA A 413 -13.37 3.11 -10.15
C ALA A 413 -14.21 1.86 -9.86
N GLY A 414 -15.04 1.93 -8.83
CA GLY A 414 -15.94 0.85 -8.40
C GLY A 414 -17.25 0.86 -9.18
N ILE A 415 -17.43 -0.13 -10.05
CA ILE A 415 -18.60 -0.24 -10.91
C ILE A 415 -19.71 -0.98 -10.17
N VAL A 416 -20.87 -0.35 -10.10
CA VAL A 416 -22.14 -0.88 -9.55
C VAL A 416 -23.27 -0.73 -10.58
N THR A 417 -24.45 -1.24 -10.27
CA THR A 417 -25.62 -1.19 -11.18
C THR A 417 -25.92 0.21 -11.70
N ASP A 418 -25.82 1.23 -10.82
CA ASP A 418 -26.17 2.62 -11.15
C ASP A 418 -25.00 3.41 -11.72
N SER A 419 -23.82 2.80 -11.90
CA SER A 419 -22.65 3.47 -12.46
C SER A 419 -22.92 4.04 -13.85
N VAL A 420 -22.46 5.28 -14.06
CA VAL A 420 -22.50 5.99 -15.35
C VAL A 420 -21.10 5.92 -15.96
N PRO A 421 -20.92 5.31 -17.14
CA PRO A 421 -19.60 5.05 -17.72
C PRO A 421 -18.68 6.27 -17.77
N GLU A 422 -19.19 7.42 -18.20
CA GLU A 422 -18.42 8.66 -18.25
C GLU A 422 -17.94 9.11 -16.86
N LYS A 423 -18.78 9.03 -15.84
CA LYS A 423 -18.42 9.44 -14.47
C LYS A 423 -17.34 8.51 -13.88
N GLU A 424 -17.41 7.21 -14.17
CA GLU A 424 -16.41 6.26 -13.70
C GLU A 424 -15.05 6.48 -14.36
N TYR A 425 -15.03 6.85 -15.65
CA TYR A 425 -13.81 7.29 -16.32
C TYR A 425 -13.24 8.55 -15.64
N GLU A 426 -14.07 9.57 -15.42
CA GLU A 426 -13.66 10.80 -14.73
C GLU A 426 -13.15 10.54 -13.31
N GLU A 427 -13.75 9.58 -12.59
CA GLU A 427 -13.30 9.19 -11.25
C GLU A 427 -11.86 8.66 -11.27
N THR A 428 -11.48 7.86 -12.27
CA THR A 428 -10.09 7.41 -12.40
C THR A 428 -9.11 8.57 -12.61
N LEU A 429 -9.50 9.58 -13.38
CA LEU A 429 -8.69 10.80 -13.58
C LEU A 429 -8.60 11.63 -12.29
N HIS A 430 -9.70 11.79 -11.56
CA HIS A 430 -9.72 12.49 -10.28
C HIS A 430 -8.82 11.82 -9.24
N LYS A 431 -8.86 10.47 -9.15
CA LYS A 431 -7.98 9.70 -8.26
C LYS A 431 -6.50 9.81 -8.64
N ALA A 432 -6.18 9.99 -9.92
CA ALA A 432 -4.82 10.19 -10.39
C ALA A 432 -4.31 11.64 -10.18
N LYS A 433 -5.20 12.62 -10.09
CA LYS A 433 -4.87 14.05 -10.03
C LYS A 433 -3.86 14.39 -8.95
N GLY A 434 -4.05 13.89 -7.73
CA GLY A 434 -3.11 14.14 -6.62
C GLY A 434 -1.68 13.65 -6.92
N LEU A 435 -1.54 12.58 -7.71
CA LEU A 435 -0.23 12.12 -8.17
C LEU A 435 0.30 12.96 -9.34
N PHE A 436 -0.56 13.46 -10.22
CA PHE A 436 -0.14 14.36 -11.31
C PHE A 436 0.36 15.70 -10.78
N GLU A 437 -0.21 16.20 -9.69
CA GLU A 437 0.24 17.44 -9.04
C GLU A 437 1.68 17.39 -8.55
N VAL A 438 2.24 16.18 -8.36
CA VAL A 438 3.66 16.01 -7.98
C VAL A 438 4.60 16.51 -9.08
N PHE A 439 4.17 16.54 -10.32
CA PHE A 439 4.97 16.93 -11.48
C PHE A 439 4.87 18.44 -11.84
N VAL A 440 3.97 19.15 -11.16
CA VAL A 440 3.71 20.58 -11.43
C VAL A 440 4.40 21.50 -10.45
#